data_e9bc224ec6d544068f03fe30e06f0d13
#
_entry.id   e9bc224ec6d544068f03fe30e06f0d13
#
_cell.length_a   1.000
_cell.length_b   1.000
_cell.length_c   1.000
_cell.angle_alpha   90.00
_cell.angle_beta   90.00
_cell.angle_gamma   90.00
#
_symmetry.space_group_name_H-M   'P 1'
#
loop_
_entity.id
_entity.type
_entity.pdbx_description
1 polymer ?
#
loop_
_entity_poly.entity_id
_entity_poly.type
_entity_poly.pdbx_seq_one_letter_code
_entity_poly.pdbx_strand_id
1 'polypeptide(L)'
;MNNAAILVPGSLESVLDRHIDLIWQVDLRGPLLLMKHALPHLQKAGGGDFINVSSVAAVFPGPGPYENVTRGDGAFYGMVKAGLERASQGLARELQSENIKVNVLSPQGRIKTPGNIWADNDPDNPSLEFEAADEMGKATVWVCEQSIEFTGNILYDQDLCKEKGL
;
A
#
# COMPACT_ATOMS: atom_id res chain seq x y z
N MET A 1 -7.50 -8.14 -3.98
CA MET A 1 -6.48 -7.08 -3.90
C MET A 1 -7.12 -5.76 -3.52
N ASN A 2 -6.61 -5.06 -2.51
CA ASN A 2 -7.05 -3.74 -2.06
C ASN A 2 -6.07 -2.69 -2.60
N ASN A 3 -6.44 -2.07 -3.73
CA ASN A 3 -5.61 -1.10 -4.45
C ASN A 3 -6.17 0.32 -4.42
N ALA A 4 -7.47 0.49 -4.20
CA ALA A 4 -8.09 1.81 -4.17
C ALA A 4 -7.50 2.67 -3.05
N ALA A 5 -7.06 3.87 -3.38
CA ALA A 5 -6.48 4.82 -2.45
C ALA A 5 -6.73 6.25 -2.89
N ILE A 6 -6.63 7.16 -1.95
CA ILE A 6 -6.62 8.59 -2.20
C ILE A 6 -5.41 9.23 -1.52
N LEU A 7 -4.92 10.28 -2.13
CA LEU A 7 -3.91 11.15 -1.54
C LEU A 7 -4.46 12.57 -1.48
N VAL A 8 -4.54 13.13 -0.27
CA VAL A 8 -4.89 14.52 -0.07
C VAL A 8 -3.67 15.23 0.51
N PRO A 9 -3.06 16.16 -0.23
CA PRO A 9 -1.92 16.92 0.26
C PRO A 9 -2.36 17.90 1.35
N GLY A 10 -1.46 18.26 2.22
CA GLY A 10 -1.68 19.26 3.25
C GLY A 10 -0.74 19.07 4.45
N SER A 11 -0.35 20.19 5.06
CA SER A 11 0.34 20.22 6.34
C SER A 11 -0.65 20.00 7.49
N LEU A 12 -0.14 19.79 8.71
CA LEU A 12 -0.99 19.70 9.90
C LEU A 12 -1.84 20.96 10.10
N GLU A 13 -1.36 22.11 9.70
CA GLU A 13 -2.06 23.39 9.82
C GLU A 13 -3.16 23.56 8.73
N SER A 14 -2.89 23.07 7.50
CA SER A 14 -3.75 23.32 6.34
C SER A 14 -4.74 22.20 6.03
N VAL A 15 -4.50 20.97 6.54
CA VAL A 15 -5.39 19.83 6.30
C VAL A 15 -6.74 20.06 6.97
N LEU A 16 -7.82 19.77 6.24
CA LEU A 16 -9.16 19.83 6.81
C LEU A 16 -9.53 18.49 7.46
N ASP A 17 -10.28 18.53 8.56
CA ASP A 17 -10.73 17.33 9.29
C ASP A 17 -11.39 16.32 8.36
N ARG A 18 -12.25 16.77 7.45
CA ARG A 18 -12.88 15.90 6.44
C ARG A 18 -11.88 15.19 5.53
N HIS A 19 -10.68 15.74 5.30
CA HIS A 19 -9.65 15.11 4.50
C HIS A 19 -8.96 13.99 5.28
N ILE A 20 -8.74 14.18 6.58
CA ILE A 20 -8.22 13.15 7.48
C ILE A 20 -9.22 11.98 7.54
N ASP A 21 -10.51 12.31 7.73
CA ASP A 21 -11.59 11.30 7.74
C ASP A 21 -11.66 10.53 6.42
N LEU A 22 -11.53 11.23 5.29
CA LEU A 22 -11.62 10.62 3.98
C LEU A 22 -10.45 9.66 3.72
N ILE A 23 -9.22 10.07 4.01
CA ILE A 23 -8.02 9.20 3.90
C ILE A 23 -8.18 7.98 4.79
N TRP A 24 -8.60 8.16 6.03
CA TRP A 24 -8.88 7.06 6.95
C TRP A 24 -9.92 6.09 6.40
N GLN A 25 -11.05 6.61 5.90
CA GLN A 25 -12.15 5.80 5.39
C GLN A 25 -11.76 4.98 4.16
N VAL A 26 -11.03 5.59 3.22
CA VAL A 26 -10.67 4.93 1.96
C VAL A 26 -9.45 4.03 2.12
N ASP A 27 -8.37 4.53 2.71
CA ASP A 27 -7.05 3.90 2.62
C ASP A 27 -6.78 2.88 3.74
N LEU A 28 -7.54 2.94 4.84
CA LEU A 28 -7.38 1.98 5.93
C LEU A 28 -8.68 1.23 6.25
N ARG A 29 -9.74 1.95 6.60
CA ARG A 29 -11.00 1.31 6.98
C ARG A 29 -11.62 0.52 5.82
N GLY A 30 -11.55 1.04 4.60
CA GLY A 30 -12.06 0.38 3.39
C GLY A 30 -11.45 -1.01 3.18
N PRO A 31 -10.12 -1.14 3.06
CA PRO A 31 -9.44 -2.44 2.99
C PRO A 31 -9.81 -3.40 4.11
N LEU A 32 -9.86 -2.94 5.36
CA LEU A 32 -10.21 -3.77 6.49
C LEU A 32 -11.65 -4.30 6.40
N LEU A 33 -12.60 -3.47 5.97
CA LEU A 33 -13.99 -3.90 5.77
C LEU A 33 -14.12 -4.87 4.58
N LEU A 34 -13.41 -4.61 3.48
CA LEU A 34 -13.41 -5.51 2.33
C LEU A 34 -12.85 -6.88 2.70
N MET A 35 -11.74 -6.94 3.44
CA MET A 35 -11.19 -8.21 3.95
C MET A 35 -12.18 -8.89 4.88
N LYS A 36 -12.79 -8.17 5.84
CA LYS A 36 -13.79 -8.71 6.76
C LYS A 36 -14.98 -9.35 6.03
N HIS A 37 -15.50 -8.67 5.01
CA HIS A 37 -16.66 -9.17 4.28
C HIS A 37 -16.31 -10.25 3.23
N ALA A 38 -15.09 -10.26 2.71
CA ALA A 38 -14.62 -11.31 1.81
C ALA A 38 -14.21 -12.59 2.55
N LEU A 39 -13.83 -12.48 3.83
CA LEU A 39 -13.33 -13.60 4.64
C LEU A 39 -14.22 -14.86 4.58
N PRO A 40 -15.54 -14.80 4.83
CA PRO A 40 -16.38 -16.01 4.79
C PRO A 40 -16.43 -16.66 3.41
N HIS A 41 -16.19 -15.90 2.35
CA HIS A 41 -16.14 -16.44 0.99
C HIS A 41 -14.84 -17.19 0.72
N LEU A 42 -13.70 -16.68 1.22
CA LEU A 42 -12.42 -17.36 1.12
C LEU A 42 -12.39 -18.61 2.00
N GLN A 43 -12.93 -18.57 3.20
CA GLN A 43 -13.09 -19.73 4.07
C GLN A 43 -13.89 -20.84 3.37
N LYS A 44 -15.02 -20.49 2.75
CA LYS A 44 -15.84 -21.44 1.97
C LYS A 44 -15.12 -21.99 0.75
N ALA A 45 -14.22 -21.21 0.14
CA ALA A 45 -13.41 -21.64 -1.00
C ALA A 45 -12.20 -22.52 -0.58
N GLY A 46 -11.92 -22.64 0.69
CA GLY A 46 -10.78 -23.41 1.22
C GLY A 46 -9.48 -22.64 1.28
N GLY A 47 -9.52 -21.32 1.18
CA GLY A 47 -8.35 -20.44 1.26
C GLY A 47 -8.35 -19.32 0.22
N GLY A 48 -7.25 -18.58 0.17
CA GLY A 48 -7.07 -17.51 -0.80
C GLY A 48 -6.08 -16.43 -0.36
N ASP A 49 -6.07 -15.31 -1.07
CA ASP A 49 -5.12 -14.23 -0.88
C ASP A 49 -5.78 -12.89 -0.65
N PHE A 50 -5.27 -12.16 0.35
CA PHE A 50 -5.42 -10.73 0.46
C PHE A 50 -4.10 -10.04 0.13
N ILE A 51 -4.09 -9.19 -0.88
CA ILE A 51 -2.97 -8.30 -1.19
C ILE A 51 -3.42 -6.86 -0.95
N ASN A 52 -2.75 -6.19 -0.03
CA ASN A 52 -2.97 -4.79 0.30
C ASN A 52 -1.87 -3.93 -0.33
N VAL A 53 -2.25 -2.94 -1.12
CA VAL A 53 -1.29 -2.02 -1.73
C VAL A 53 -0.96 -0.90 -0.75
N SER A 54 0.31 -0.85 -0.35
CA SER A 54 0.87 0.19 0.51
C SER A 54 1.59 1.28 -0.30
N SER A 55 2.53 1.92 0.33
CA SER A 55 3.36 2.98 -0.25
C SER A 55 4.64 3.11 0.55
N VAL A 56 5.72 3.55 -0.07
CA VAL A 56 6.94 3.98 0.64
C VAL A 56 6.67 5.07 1.69
N ALA A 57 5.55 5.79 1.57
CA ALA A 57 5.10 6.74 2.58
C ALA A 57 4.83 6.09 3.95
N ALA A 58 4.60 4.78 4.02
CA ALA A 58 4.42 4.06 5.29
C ALA A 58 5.68 4.07 6.16
N VAL A 59 6.87 4.20 5.56
CA VAL A 59 8.16 4.18 6.25
C VAL A 59 8.88 5.52 6.24
N PHE A 60 8.51 6.43 5.36
CA PHE A 60 9.04 7.78 5.33
C PHE A 60 8.30 8.70 6.33
N PRO A 61 9.00 9.66 6.94
CA PRO A 61 10.38 10.06 6.71
C PRO A 61 11.42 9.17 7.42
N GLY A 62 11.03 8.11 8.12
CA GLY A 62 11.92 7.25 8.89
C GLY A 62 12.27 7.85 10.27
N PRO A 63 13.23 7.27 11.00
CA PRO A 63 13.68 7.83 12.28
C PRO A 63 14.46 9.13 12.08
N GLY A 64 14.18 10.13 12.92
CA GLY A 64 14.97 11.38 12.93
C GLY A 64 16.41 11.20 13.40
N PRO A 65 17.25 12.28 13.37
CA PRO A 65 16.90 13.64 12.95
C PRO A 65 16.75 13.79 11.42
N TYR A 66 15.86 14.71 10.99
CA TYR A 66 15.55 14.93 9.56
C TYR A 66 16.36 16.12 9.03
N GLU A 67 17.56 15.86 8.49
CA GLU A 67 18.43 16.92 8.01
C GLU A 67 18.12 17.39 6.58
N ASN A 68 17.53 16.56 5.74
CA ASN A 68 17.29 16.83 4.32
C ASN A 68 15.95 16.25 3.82
N VAL A 69 14.90 16.24 4.62
CA VAL A 69 13.59 15.73 4.18
C VAL A 69 12.85 16.84 3.43
N THR A 70 12.81 16.71 2.12
CA THR A 70 12.12 17.65 1.22
C THR A 70 10.62 17.37 1.10
N ARG A 71 10.09 16.30 1.73
CA ARG A 71 8.69 15.90 1.67
C ARG A 71 8.13 15.73 3.09
N GLY A 72 7.42 16.74 3.58
CA GLY A 72 6.67 16.70 4.84
C GLY A 72 5.17 16.41 4.68
N ASP A 73 4.67 16.36 3.46
CA ASP A 73 3.27 16.40 3.06
C ASP A 73 2.58 15.03 2.98
N GLY A 74 3.12 14.04 3.63
CA GLY A 74 2.57 12.67 3.63
C GLY A 74 2.14 12.13 4.99
N ALA A 75 2.13 12.95 6.06
CA ALA A 75 1.94 12.45 7.42
C ALA A 75 0.66 11.62 7.59
N PHE A 76 -0.48 12.11 7.13
CA PHE A 76 -1.76 11.41 7.27
C PHE A 76 -1.86 10.21 6.32
N TYR A 77 -1.36 10.34 5.09
CA TYR A 77 -1.29 9.23 4.16
C TYR A 77 -0.32 8.14 4.63
N GLY A 78 0.87 8.54 5.06
CA GLY A 78 1.85 7.62 5.66
C GLY A 78 1.30 6.89 6.88
N MET A 79 0.58 7.59 7.76
CA MET A 79 -0.07 7.02 8.93
C MET A 79 -1.04 5.88 8.55
N VAL A 80 -1.92 6.10 7.58
CA VAL A 80 -2.91 5.06 7.19
C VAL A 80 -2.25 3.90 6.45
N LYS A 81 -1.22 4.15 5.64
CA LYS A 81 -0.45 3.09 4.97
C LYS A 81 0.37 2.27 5.97
N ALA A 82 1.03 2.88 6.94
CA ALA A 82 1.70 2.19 8.04
C ALA A 82 0.69 1.38 8.88
N GLY A 83 -0.49 1.93 9.15
CA GLY A 83 -1.58 1.24 9.81
C GLY A 83 -2.07 0.01 9.05
N LEU A 84 -2.19 0.11 7.71
CA LEU A 84 -2.57 -0.99 6.83
C LEU A 84 -1.51 -2.11 6.84
N GLU A 85 -0.23 -1.76 6.78
CA GLU A 85 0.88 -2.72 6.88
C GLU A 85 0.84 -3.48 8.21
N ARG A 86 0.72 -2.74 9.30
CA ARG A 86 0.67 -3.35 10.64
C ARG A 86 -0.57 -4.25 10.82
N ALA A 87 -1.74 -3.83 10.33
CA ALA A 87 -2.95 -4.62 10.36
C ALA A 87 -2.81 -5.89 9.51
N SER A 88 -2.22 -5.78 8.32
CA SER A 88 -1.97 -6.91 7.41
C SER A 88 -1.11 -7.99 8.07
N GLN A 89 -0.04 -7.61 8.78
CA GLN A 89 0.81 -8.57 9.51
C GLN A 89 0.04 -9.30 10.61
N GLY A 90 -0.82 -8.57 11.35
CA GLY A 90 -1.67 -9.18 12.37
C GLY A 90 -2.66 -10.19 11.79
N LEU A 91 -3.36 -9.79 10.72
CA LEU A 91 -4.32 -10.63 10.00
C LEU A 91 -3.65 -11.84 9.32
N ALA A 92 -2.44 -11.69 8.80
CA ALA A 92 -1.67 -12.79 8.25
C ALA A 92 -1.47 -13.91 9.29
N ARG A 93 -1.11 -13.53 10.51
CA ARG A 93 -0.93 -14.49 11.61
C ARG A 93 -2.26 -15.14 12.03
N GLU A 94 -3.34 -14.35 12.04
CA GLU A 94 -4.67 -14.82 12.43
C GLU A 94 -5.24 -15.83 11.43
N LEU A 95 -5.08 -15.56 10.12
CA LEU A 95 -5.77 -16.28 9.05
C LEU A 95 -4.93 -17.42 8.42
N GLN A 96 -3.68 -17.57 8.79
CA GLN A 96 -2.79 -18.58 8.22
C GLN A 96 -3.33 -20.02 8.39
N SER A 97 -3.92 -20.34 9.55
CA SER A 97 -4.50 -21.65 9.81
C SER A 97 -5.74 -21.97 8.97
N GLU A 98 -6.33 -20.94 8.34
CA GLU A 98 -7.48 -21.05 7.45
C GLU A 98 -7.07 -21.10 5.96
N ASN A 99 -5.77 -21.31 5.69
CA ASN A 99 -5.21 -21.29 4.34
C ASN A 99 -5.43 -19.96 3.61
N ILE A 100 -5.40 -18.83 4.35
CA ILE A 100 -5.56 -17.48 3.79
C ILE A 100 -4.27 -16.70 4.02
N LYS A 101 -3.66 -16.22 2.93
CA LYS A 101 -2.47 -15.37 2.96
C LYS A 101 -2.88 -13.89 3.00
N VAL A 102 -2.13 -13.11 3.74
CA VAL A 102 -2.24 -11.65 3.74
C VAL A 102 -0.86 -11.06 3.54
N ASN A 103 -0.63 -10.43 2.40
CA ASN A 103 0.63 -9.77 2.09
C ASN A 103 0.39 -8.31 1.69
N VAL A 104 1.42 -7.51 1.87
CA VAL A 104 1.46 -6.11 1.45
C VAL A 104 2.44 -5.99 0.30
N LEU A 105 2.05 -5.27 -0.74
CA LEU A 105 2.90 -4.92 -1.87
C LEU A 105 2.90 -3.41 -2.04
N SER A 106 4.09 -2.82 -2.08
CA SER A 106 4.30 -1.39 -2.17
C SER A 106 5.06 -1.03 -3.44
N PRO A 107 4.59 -0.08 -4.25
CA PRO A 107 5.41 0.46 -5.32
C PRO A 107 6.58 1.26 -4.73
N GLN A 108 7.78 1.09 -5.30
CA GLN A 108 8.96 1.86 -4.88
C GLN A 108 9.04 3.22 -5.56
N GLY A 109 8.50 3.31 -6.77
CA GLY A 109 8.41 4.55 -7.52
C GLY A 109 6.98 5.03 -7.72
N ARG A 110 6.84 6.14 -8.44
CA ARG A 110 5.54 6.69 -8.83
C ARG A 110 5.03 6.00 -10.08
N ILE A 111 4.04 5.16 -9.93
CA ILE A 111 3.42 4.50 -11.09
C ILE A 111 2.64 5.52 -11.92
N LYS A 112 2.80 5.44 -13.25
CA LYS A 112 2.09 6.27 -14.23
C LYS A 112 0.59 5.93 -14.24
N THR A 113 -0.16 6.59 -13.39
CA THR A 113 -1.61 6.48 -13.32
C THR A 113 -2.27 7.83 -13.63
N PRO A 114 -3.53 7.86 -14.11
CA PRO A 114 -4.25 9.13 -14.28
C PRO A 114 -4.26 9.99 -13.03
N GLY A 115 -4.38 9.38 -11.84
CA GLY A 115 -4.37 10.09 -10.55
C GLY A 115 -3.02 10.73 -10.25
N ASN A 116 -1.93 10.00 -10.46
CA ASN A 116 -0.58 10.53 -10.25
C ASN A 116 -0.25 11.62 -11.27
N ILE A 117 -0.63 11.44 -12.54
CA ILE A 117 -0.46 12.46 -13.58
C ILE A 117 -1.23 13.72 -13.22
N TRP A 118 -2.45 13.58 -12.71
CA TRP A 118 -3.27 14.72 -12.30
C TRP A 118 -2.68 15.44 -11.07
N ALA A 119 -2.17 14.69 -10.09
CA ALA A 119 -1.58 15.25 -8.88
C ALA A 119 -0.22 15.93 -9.14
N ASP A 120 0.49 15.51 -10.19
CA ASP A 120 1.80 16.05 -10.58
C ASP A 120 1.72 17.20 -11.60
N ASN A 121 0.53 17.70 -11.93
CA ASN A 121 0.37 18.92 -12.72
C ASN A 121 0.83 20.18 -11.93
N ASP A 122 1.97 20.05 -11.28
CA ASP A 122 2.74 21.17 -10.76
C ASP A 122 3.65 21.68 -11.91
N PRO A 123 3.32 22.80 -12.55
CA PRO A 123 4.12 23.36 -13.63
C PRO A 123 5.55 23.71 -13.18
N ASP A 124 5.78 23.83 -11.87
CA ASP A 124 7.07 24.18 -11.28
C ASP A 124 7.97 22.96 -11.02
N ASN A 125 7.46 21.74 -11.18
CA ASN A 125 8.25 20.51 -11.00
C ASN A 125 7.96 19.44 -12.08
N PRO A 126 8.36 19.67 -13.34
CA PRO A 126 8.11 18.74 -14.46
C PRO A 126 8.99 17.48 -14.46
N SER A 127 9.82 17.26 -13.44
CA SER A 127 10.91 16.28 -13.48
C SER A 127 10.63 14.99 -12.70
N LEU A 128 9.38 14.70 -12.34
CA LEU A 128 9.07 13.44 -11.68
C LEU A 128 8.95 12.32 -12.71
N GLU A 129 9.92 11.41 -12.70
CA GLU A 129 9.87 10.20 -13.52
C GLU A 129 8.74 9.29 -13.01
N PHE A 130 7.92 8.83 -13.95
CA PHE A 130 6.88 7.84 -13.70
C PHE A 130 7.35 6.47 -14.16
N GLU A 131 6.99 5.46 -13.39
CA GLU A 131 7.25 4.07 -13.69
C GLU A 131 6.01 3.38 -14.31
N ALA A 132 6.25 2.34 -15.08
CA ALA A 132 5.19 1.48 -15.57
C ALA A 132 4.63 0.62 -14.44
N ALA A 133 3.39 0.15 -14.60
CA ALA A 133 2.74 -0.72 -13.60
C ALA A 133 3.14 -2.22 -13.73
N ASP A 134 4.02 -2.55 -14.67
CA ASP A 134 4.34 -3.94 -15.01
C ASP A 134 4.97 -4.70 -13.84
N GLU A 135 5.86 -4.07 -13.08
CA GLU A 135 6.52 -4.68 -11.93
C GLU A 135 5.52 -4.97 -10.80
N MET A 136 4.60 -4.05 -10.52
CA MET A 136 3.48 -4.30 -9.59
C MET A 136 2.62 -5.48 -10.04
N GLY A 137 2.34 -5.60 -11.34
CA GLY A 137 1.58 -6.70 -11.91
C GLY A 137 2.29 -8.04 -11.73
N LYS A 138 3.56 -8.13 -12.16
CA LYS A 138 4.39 -9.33 -12.03
C LYS A 138 4.59 -9.74 -10.56
N ALA A 139 4.91 -8.80 -9.70
CA ALA A 139 5.05 -9.02 -8.27
C ALA A 139 3.75 -9.56 -7.65
N THR A 140 2.59 -9.01 -8.04
CA THR A 140 1.28 -9.48 -7.57
C THR A 140 1.03 -10.94 -7.93
N VAL A 141 1.27 -11.32 -9.19
CA VAL A 141 1.10 -12.70 -9.65
C VAL A 141 2.02 -13.63 -8.89
N TRP A 142 3.31 -13.28 -8.81
CA TRP A 142 4.30 -14.07 -8.11
C TRP A 142 3.90 -14.31 -6.64
N VAL A 143 3.45 -13.27 -5.92
CA VAL A 143 3.00 -13.39 -4.51
C VAL A 143 1.81 -14.33 -4.38
N CYS A 144 0.85 -14.28 -5.30
CA CYS A 144 -0.32 -15.17 -5.29
C CYS A 144 0.07 -16.65 -5.49
N GLU A 145 1.13 -16.93 -6.25
CA GLU A 145 1.60 -18.30 -6.54
C GLU A 145 2.39 -18.93 -5.38
N GLN A 146 2.74 -18.17 -4.35
CA GLN A 146 3.49 -18.71 -3.23
C GLN A 146 2.63 -19.57 -2.30
N SER A 147 3.31 -20.47 -1.55
CA SER A 147 2.64 -21.32 -0.55
C SER A 147 2.10 -20.51 0.63
N ILE A 148 1.31 -21.16 1.49
CA ILE A 148 0.67 -20.51 2.65
C ILE A 148 1.68 -19.94 3.65
N GLU A 149 2.91 -20.46 3.67
CA GLU A 149 3.98 -19.95 4.53
C GLU A 149 4.43 -18.53 4.11
N PHE A 150 4.18 -18.17 2.86
CA PHE A 150 4.49 -16.84 2.34
C PHE A 150 3.36 -15.84 2.67
N THR A 151 3.22 -15.50 3.94
CA THR A 151 2.20 -14.58 4.46
C THR A 151 2.80 -13.62 5.48
N GLY A 152 2.21 -12.44 5.63
CA GLY A 152 2.66 -11.40 6.57
C GLY A 152 3.82 -10.55 6.07
N ASN A 153 4.17 -10.67 4.79
CA ASN A 153 5.28 -9.92 4.20
C ASN A 153 4.85 -8.50 3.81
N ILE A 154 5.79 -7.56 3.95
CA ILE A 154 5.74 -6.23 3.37
C ILE A 154 6.81 -6.21 2.28
N LEU A 155 6.38 -6.10 1.04
CA LEU A 155 7.21 -6.29 -0.15
C LEU A 155 7.22 -5.01 -0.99
N TYR A 156 8.32 -4.81 -1.69
CA TYR A 156 8.48 -3.74 -2.67
C TYR A 156 8.60 -4.36 -4.07
N ASP A 157 7.85 -3.82 -5.01
CA ASP A 157 7.70 -4.40 -6.35
C ASP A 157 9.02 -4.53 -7.12
N GLN A 158 9.82 -3.47 -7.20
CA GLN A 158 11.09 -3.49 -7.92
C GLN A 158 12.12 -4.43 -7.29
N ASP A 159 12.25 -4.39 -5.95
CA ASP A 159 13.16 -5.27 -5.24
C ASP A 159 12.76 -6.73 -5.41
N LEU A 160 11.46 -7.02 -5.31
CA LEU A 160 10.94 -8.37 -5.52
C LEU A 160 11.19 -8.85 -6.96
N CYS A 161 10.86 -8.03 -7.96
CA CYS A 161 11.10 -8.37 -9.36
C CYS A 161 12.58 -8.62 -9.65
N LYS A 162 13.47 -7.77 -9.14
CA LYS A 162 14.90 -7.92 -9.28
C LYS A 162 15.43 -9.20 -8.62
N GLU A 163 14.98 -9.48 -7.38
CA GLU A 163 15.39 -10.67 -6.63
C GLU A 163 14.94 -11.96 -7.31
N LYS A 164 13.74 -11.98 -7.86
CA LYS A 164 13.11 -13.17 -8.47
C LYS A 164 13.31 -13.27 -9.96
N GLY A 165 13.87 -12.25 -10.62
CA GLY A 165 14.12 -12.25 -12.07
C GLY A 165 12.83 -12.16 -12.90
N LEU A 166 11.84 -11.37 -12.46
CA LEU A 166 10.50 -11.24 -13.07
C LEU A 166 10.44 -10.23 -14.22
#